data_b47afb6ad88b12fb5d095acd9e58c13b
#
_entry.id   b47afb6ad88b12fb5d095acd9e58c13b
#
_cell.length_a   1.000
_cell.length_b   1.000
_cell.length_c   1.000
_cell.angle_alpha   90.00
_cell.angle_beta   90.00
_cell.angle_gamma   90.00
#
_symmetry.space_group_name_H-M   'P 1'
#
loop_
_entity.id
_entity.type
_entity.pdbx_description
1 polymer ?
#
loop_
_entity_poly.entity_id
_entity_poly.type
_entity_poly.pdbx_seq_one_letter_code
_entity_poly.pdbx_strand_id
1 'polypeptide(L)'
;MTDRKASIERKTKETNIEVELNLDGGNSSIETGIPFFTHMLEQLAKHSGMGLLVKSVGDLEVDAHHTVEDVGISIGEAFNDALGEKIGIRRFSSFSVPLDEALVDVALDISGRAFCNYEVDFPGEKILGDPPFDPQLMEEFWRAFVAAAKVTLHISLVRGKNTHHIVEATFKGVARSLRDLSLIHI
;
A
#
# COMPACT_ATOMS: atom_id res chain seq x y z
N MET A 1 10.35 -18.14 -17.11
CA MET A 1 9.77 -16.89 -16.58
C MET A 1 10.68 -16.44 -15.47
N THR A 2 11.13 -15.20 -15.45
CA THR A 2 11.89 -14.65 -14.34
C THR A 2 10.99 -14.63 -13.10
N ASP A 3 11.51 -15.04 -11.96
CA ASP A 3 10.81 -15.05 -10.69
C ASP A 3 10.53 -13.60 -10.29
N ARG A 4 9.25 -13.18 -10.22
CA ARG A 4 8.85 -11.79 -9.89
C ARG A 4 8.71 -11.62 -8.39
N LYS A 5 9.83 -11.83 -7.70
CA LYS A 5 9.95 -11.73 -6.25
C LYS A 5 11.04 -10.77 -5.86
N ALA A 6 10.88 -10.14 -4.72
CA ALA A 6 11.89 -9.31 -4.10
C ALA A 6 11.83 -9.42 -2.57
N SER A 7 12.97 -9.21 -1.94
CA SER A 7 13.11 -9.15 -0.49
C SER A 7 13.88 -7.89 -0.12
N ILE A 8 13.34 -7.11 0.80
CA ILE A 8 13.92 -5.85 1.30
C ILE A 8 14.11 -5.95 2.80
N GLU A 9 15.28 -5.63 3.26
CA GLU A 9 15.59 -5.37 4.67
C GLU A 9 15.98 -3.90 4.82
N ARG A 10 15.22 -3.16 5.63
CA ARG A 10 15.48 -1.75 5.92
C ARG A 10 15.65 -1.57 7.42
N LYS A 11 16.81 -1.08 7.82
CA LYS A 11 17.13 -0.81 9.21
C LYS A 11 17.59 0.63 9.37
N THR A 12 16.88 1.38 10.21
CA THR A 12 17.23 2.74 10.63
C THR A 12 17.55 2.77 12.14
N LYS A 13 17.56 3.93 12.74
CA LYS A 13 17.65 4.06 14.20
C LYS A 13 16.27 3.87 14.85
N GLU A 14 15.21 4.15 14.11
CA GLU A 14 13.82 4.17 14.53
C GLU A 14 13.09 2.85 14.22
N THR A 15 13.48 2.17 13.12
CA THR A 15 12.73 1.01 12.61
C THR A 15 13.64 -0.14 12.17
N ASN A 16 13.07 -1.35 12.16
CA ASN A 16 13.61 -2.54 11.50
C ASN A 16 12.48 -3.21 10.70
N ILE A 17 12.57 -3.19 9.38
CA ILE A 17 11.52 -3.63 8.46
C ILE A 17 12.06 -4.75 7.57
N GLU A 18 11.32 -5.84 7.48
CA GLU A 18 11.56 -6.95 6.57
C GLU A 18 10.32 -7.11 5.67
N VAL A 19 10.52 -7.12 4.36
CA VAL A 19 9.46 -7.31 3.36
C VAL A 19 9.88 -8.37 2.36
N GLU A 20 9.02 -9.36 2.14
CA GLU A 20 9.11 -10.25 0.98
C GLU A 20 7.84 -10.07 0.14
N LEU A 21 8.01 -9.89 -1.16
CA LEU A 21 6.91 -9.69 -2.10
C LEU A 21 7.04 -10.64 -3.29
N ASN A 22 5.93 -11.26 -3.66
CA ASN A 22 5.81 -12.08 -4.85
C ASN A 22 4.59 -11.64 -5.67
N LEU A 23 4.82 -11.07 -6.84
CA LEU A 23 3.76 -10.58 -7.72
C LEU A 23 2.87 -11.69 -8.29
N ASP A 24 3.38 -12.93 -8.34
CA ASP A 24 2.66 -14.09 -8.89
C ASP A 24 1.81 -14.83 -7.84
N GLY A 25 1.68 -14.27 -6.63
CA GLY A 25 0.90 -14.83 -5.54
C GLY A 25 1.75 -15.58 -4.52
N GLY A 26 1.09 -16.17 -3.54
CA GLY A 26 1.74 -16.91 -2.45
C GLY A 26 1.12 -16.62 -1.10
N ASN A 27 1.81 -17.01 -0.04
CA ASN A 27 1.38 -16.75 1.33
C ASN A 27 1.55 -15.28 1.69
N SER A 28 0.72 -14.80 2.60
CA SER A 28 0.84 -13.48 3.20
C SER A 28 0.81 -13.59 4.72
N SER A 29 1.71 -12.85 5.38
CA SER A 29 1.76 -12.69 6.83
C SER A 29 2.24 -11.29 7.14
N ILE A 30 1.49 -10.57 7.96
CA ILE A 30 1.75 -9.15 8.19
C ILE A 30 1.76 -8.87 9.69
N GLU A 31 2.89 -8.39 10.17
CA GLU A 31 3.14 -8.05 11.57
C GLU A 31 3.73 -6.64 11.66
N THR A 32 2.91 -5.64 12.01
CA THR A 32 3.38 -4.25 12.09
C THR A 32 3.43 -3.69 13.51
N GLY A 33 2.88 -4.40 14.48
CA GLY A 33 2.66 -3.86 15.83
C GLY A 33 1.50 -2.85 15.90
N ILE A 34 0.86 -2.50 14.77
CA ILE A 34 -0.24 -1.54 14.66
C ILE A 34 -1.43 -2.27 14.05
N PRO A 35 -2.42 -2.73 14.83
CA PRO A 35 -3.48 -3.62 14.34
C PRO A 35 -4.28 -3.08 13.17
N PHE A 36 -4.63 -1.79 13.19
CA PHE A 36 -5.35 -1.17 12.08
C PHE A 36 -4.52 -1.14 10.78
N PHE A 37 -3.24 -0.80 10.88
CA PHE A 37 -2.35 -0.79 9.73
C PHE A 37 -2.07 -2.20 9.19
N THR A 38 -1.87 -3.18 10.08
CA THR A 38 -1.80 -4.60 9.72
C THR A 38 -3.02 -5.01 8.89
N HIS A 39 -4.23 -4.69 9.35
CA HIS A 39 -5.47 -4.98 8.64
C HIS A 39 -5.50 -4.33 7.24
N MET A 40 -5.03 -3.09 7.09
CA MET A 40 -4.96 -2.41 5.79
C MET A 40 -4.00 -3.11 4.82
N LEU A 41 -2.83 -3.52 5.29
CA LEU A 41 -1.87 -4.27 4.47
C LEU A 41 -2.37 -5.67 4.11
N GLU A 42 -3.15 -6.31 4.97
CA GLU A 42 -3.85 -7.56 4.64
C GLU A 42 -4.87 -7.37 3.51
N GLN A 43 -5.59 -6.23 3.48
CA GLN A 43 -6.46 -5.90 2.35
C GLN A 43 -5.65 -5.68 1.06
N LEU A 44 -4.48 -5.01 1.17
CA LEU A 44 -3.58 -4.83 0.04
C LEU A 44 -3.15 -6.19 -0.55
N ALA A 45 -2.64 -7.09 0.28
CA ALA A 45 -2.21 -8.43 -0.13
C ALA A 45 -3.36 -9.24 -0.74
N LYS A 46 -4.49 -9.31 -0.03
CA LYS A 46 -5.66 -10.10 -0.44
C LYS A 46 -6.24 -9.65 -1.79
N HIS A 47 -6.42 -8.34 -1.98
CA HIS A 47 -7.09 -7.83 -3.17
C HIS A 47 -6.15 -7.67 -4.38
N SER A 48 -4.85 -7.51 -4.15
CA SER A 48 -3.84 -7.57 -5.21
C SER A 48 -3.57 -9.00 -5.68
N GLY A 49 -3.76 -9.98 -4.82
CA GLY A 49 -3.40 -11.38 -5.06
C GLY A 49 -1.89 -11.64 -5.00
N MET A 50 -1.09 -10.67 -4.56
CA MET A 50 0.34 -10.83 -4.32
C MET A 50 0.60 -11.61 -3.03
N GLY A 51 1.66 -12.41 -2.99
CA GLY A 51 2.23 -12.89 -1.73
C GLY A 51 2.98 -11.72 -1.06
N LEU A 52 2.66 -11.41 0.20
CA LEU A 52 3.26 -10.30 0.93
C LEU A 52 3.56 -10.71 2.38
N LEU A 53 4.83 -10.76 2.72
CA LEU A 53 5.30 -10.93 4.08
C LEU A 53 5.87 -9.59 4.55
N VAL A 54 5.37 -9.09 5.67
CA VAL A 54 5.85 -7.86 6.31
C VAL A 54 6.07 -8.10 7.77
N LYS A 55 7.27 -7.82 8.25
CA LYS A 55 7.57 -7.76 9.66
C LYS A 55 8.21 -6.42 9.96
N SER A 56 7.61 -5.69 10.88
CA SER A 56 8.15 -4.40 11.30
C SER A 56 8.21 -4.27 12.82
N VAL A 57 9.29 -3.66 13.27
CA VAL A 57 9.49 -3.20 14.65
C VAL A 57 9.91 -1.75 14.54
N GLY A 58 9.21 -0.86 15.20
CA GLY A 58 9.51 0.58 15.21
C GLY A 58 9.30 1.19 16.58
N ASP A 59 9.62 2.46 16.69
CA ASP A 59 9.57 3.28 17.91
C ASP A 59 8.14 3.77 18.21
N LEU A 60 7.18 2.83 18.31
CA LEU A 60 5.75 3.10 18.52
C LEU A 60 5.44 3.89 19.78
N GLU A 61 6.38 3.96 20.73
CA GLU A 61 6.30 4.82 21.92
C GLU A 61 6.40 6.32 21.56
N VAL A 62 6.95 6.66 20.39
CA VAL A 62 6.96 8.02 19.84
C VAL A 62 5.61 8.24 19.13
N ASP A 63 5.41 7.55 18.04
CA ASP A 63 4.14 7.40 17.31
C ASP A 63 4.28 6.32 16.23
N ALA A 64 3.29 6.20 15.35
CA ALA A 64 3.29 5.23 14.25
C ALA A 64 3.96 5.75 12.96
N HIS A 65 4.39 7.00 12.90
CA HIS A 65 4.83 7.68 11.66
C HIS A 65 6.00 6.94 10.99
N HIS A 66 7.11 6.78 11.70
CA HIS A 66 8.31 6.15 11.14
C HIS A 66 8.04 4.72 10.65
N THR A 67 7.25 3.96 11.41
CA THR A 67 6.89 2.59 11.02
C THR A 67 6.05 2.58 9.74
N VAL A 68 5.06 3.43 9.63
CA VAL A 68 4.15 3.50 8.47
C VAL A 68 4.91 3.95 7.22
N GLU A 69 5.74 4.98 7.33
CA GLU A 69 6.55 5.49 6.23
C GLU A 69 7.56 4.45 5.75
N ASP A 70 8.35 3.86 6.65
CA ASP A 70 9.40 2.90 6.30
C ASP A 70 8.84 1.59 5.74
N VAL A 71 7.66 1.13 6.18
CA VAL A 71 6.94 0.02 5.56
C VAL A 71 6.50 0.40 4.15
N GLY A 72 6.00 1.62 3.94
CA GLY A 72 5.65 2.14 2.61
C GLY A 72 6.84 2.14 1.65
N ILE A 73 8.00 2.65 2.09
CA ILE A 73 9.25 2.61 1.34
C ILE A 73 9.62 1.17 0.98
N SER A 74 9.65 0.28 1.96
CA SER A 74 10.11 -1.11 1.78
C SER A 74 9.21 -1.90 0.83
N ILE A 75 7.88 -1.75 0.93
CA ILE A 75 6.94 -2.38 -0.01
C ILE A 75 7.10 -1.78 -1.41
N GLY A 76 7.30 -0.46 -1.51
CA GLY A 76 7.52 0.23 -2.79
C GLY A 76 8.79 -0.24 -3.50
N GLU A 77 9.90 -0.37 -2.77
CA GLU A 77 11.16 -0.92 -3.27
C GLU A 77 10.98 -2.36 -3.74
N ALA A 78 10.38 -3.22 -2.90
CA ALA A 78 10.11 -4.62 -3.23
C ALA A 78 9.23 -4.73 -4.50
N PHE A 79 8.22 -3.88 -4.64
CA PHE A 79 7.36 -3.84 -5.82
C PHE A 79 8.14 -3.45 -7.08
N ASN A 80 8.94 -2.39 -7.02
CA ASN A 80 9.76 -1.95 -8.16
C ASN A 80 10.78 -3.02 -8.59
N ASP A 81 11.42 -3.67 -7.62
CA ASP A 81 12.42 -4.71 -7.89
C ASP A 81 11.77 -5.98 -8.47
N ALA A 82 10.63 -6.41 -7.93
CA ALA A 82 9.89 -7.56 -8.43
C ALA A 82 9.33 -7.35 -9.85
N LEU A 83 9.01 -6.11 -10.25
CA LEU A 83 8.59 -5.78 -11.62
C LEU A 83 9.72 -5.89 -12.64
N GLY A 84 10.98 -5.75 -12.22
CA GLY A 84 12.15 -5.84 -13.10
C GLY A 84 12.06 -4.88 -14.29
N GLU A 85 12.26 -5.39 -15.49
CA GLU A 85 12.27 -4.59 -16.74
C GLU A 85 10.89 -4.13 -17.21
N LYS A 86 9.81 -4.53 -16.52
CA LYS A 86 8.42 -4.13 -16.82
C LYS A 86 7.93 -4.55 -18.22
N ILE A 87 8.50 -5.60 -18.78
CA ILE A 87 8.13 -6.11 -20.12
C ILE A 87 6.84 -6.92 -20.00
N GLY A 88 5.88 -6.67 -20.91
CA GLY A 88 4.63 -7.43 -21.01
C GLY A 88 3.58 -7.12 -19.95
N ILE A 89 3.83 -6.18 -19.05
CA ILE A 89 2.83 -5.71 -18.08
C ILE A 89 1.90 -4.66 -18.70
N ARG A 90 0.70 -4.50 -18.15
CA ARG A 90 -0.13 -3.35 -18.42
C ARG A 90 0.43 -2.13 -17.68
N ARG A 91 0.43 -0.95 -18.30
CA ARG A 91 1.10 0.23 -17.74
C ARG A 91 0.24 1.03 -16.76
N PHE A 92 -1.06 1.19 -17.05
CA PHE A 92 -1.97 2.00 -16.23
C PHE A 92 -3.33 1.33 -16.06
N SER A 93 -3.95 1.60 -14.94
CA SER A 93 -5.24 1.05 -14.53
C SER A 93 -5.98 2.02 -13.62
N SER A 94 -7.29 1.91 -13.56
CA SER A 94 -8.13 2.70 -12.65
C SER A 94 -9.31 1.88 -12.16
N PHE A 95 -9.71 2.14 -10.90
CA PHE A 95 -10.87 1.50 -10.28
C PHE A 95 -11.64 2.49 -9.41
N SER A 96 -12.97 2.45 -9.52
CA SER A 96 -13.88 3.01 -8.52
C SER A 96 -14.25 1.89 -7.57
N VAL A 97 -13.95 2.05 -6.29
CA VAL A 97 -14.17 1.01 -5.28
C VAL A 97 -15.17 1.47 -4.23
N PRO A 98 -16.34 0.84 -4.14
CA PRO A 98 -17.28 1.07 -3.05
C PRO A 98 -16.94 0.21 -1.84
N LEU A 99 -17.17 0.75 -0.66
CA LEU A 99 -17.30 0.01 0.59
C LEU A 99 -18.43 0.66 1.40
N ASP A 100 -19.58 0.00 1.41
CA ASP A 100 -20.84 0.54 1.95
C ASP A 100 -21.13 1.96 1.42
N GLU A 101 -21.11 2.98 2.28
CA GLU A 101 -21.37 4.37 1.91
C GLU A 101 -20.15 5.10 1.32
N ALA A 102 -18.95 4.52 1.46
CA ALA A 102 -17.73 5.09 0.90
C ALA A 102 -17.54 4.69 -0.56
N LEU A 103 -17.07 5.62 -1.36
CA LEU A 103 -16.65 5.41 -2.75
C LEU A 103 -15.34 6.15 -2.98
N VAL A 104 -14.32 5.42 -3.44
CA VAL A 104 -12.98 5.96 -3.72
C VAL A 104 -12.61 5.66 -5.17
N ASP A 105 -12.08 6.65 -5.88
CA ASP A 105 -11.48 6.49 -7.19
C ASP A 105 -9.96 6.38 -7.07
N VAL A 106 -9.39 5.41 -7.76
CA VAL A 106 -7.95 5.18 -7.82
C VAL A 106 -7.51 5.09 -9.28
N ALA A 107 -6.44 5.82 -9.64
CA ALA A 107 -5.76 5.68 -10.91
C ALA A 107 -4.25 5.53 -10.68
N LEU A 108 -3.63 4.54 -11.35
CA LEU A 108 -2.23 4.20 -11.16
C LEU A 108 -1.55 3.98 -12.52
N ASP A 109 -0.34 4.57 -12.69
CA ASP A 109 0.52 4.40 -13.86
C ASP A 109 1.93 3.97 -13.42
N ILE A 110 2.41 2.83 -13.91
CA ILE A 110 3.80 2.37 -13.72
C ILE A 110 4.72 3.15 -14.66
N SER A 111 4.77 4.46 -14.46
CA SER A 111 5.43 5.42 -15.34
C SER A 111 6.95 5.49 -15.18
N GLY A 112 7.50 4.96 -14.09
CA GLY A 112 8.89 5.18 -13.67
C GLY A 112 9.12 6.56 -13.03
N ARG A 113 8.07 7.36 -12.82
CA ARG A 113 8.11 8.69 -12.19
C ARG A 113 7.22 8.70 -10.95
N ALA A 114 7.80 9.07 -9.83
CA ALA A 114 7.07 9.17 -8.58
C ALA A 114 6.17 10.43 -8.57
N PHE A 115 4.87 10.23 -8.42
CA PHE A 115 3.91 11.30 -8.19
C PHE A 115 2.70 10.74 -7.42
N CYS A 116 2.37 11.36 -6.30
CA CYS A 116 1.22 10.99 -5.47
C CYS A 116 0.27 12.19 -5.37
N ASN A 117 -0.97 11.99 -5.81
CA ASN A 117 -2.08 12.88 -5.50
C ASN A 117 -3.04 12.15 -4.55
N TYR A 118 -3.18 12.66 -3.34
CA TYR A 118 -4.02 12.07 -2.30
C TYR A 118 -5.06 13.10 -1.87
N GLU A 119 -6.29 12.96 -2.39
CA GLU A 119 -7.43 13.83 -2.12
C GLU A 119 -8.47 13.07 -1.31
N VAL A 120 -8.13 12.76 -0.06
CA VAL A 120 -8.99 11.97 0.84
C VAL A 120 -9.17 12.72 2.15
N ASP A 121 -10.38 13.20 2.39
CA ASP A 121 -10.79 13.78 3.65
C ASP A 121 -11.42 12.73 4.57
N PHE A 122 -11.21 12.89 5.87
CA PHE A 122 -11.79 12.03 6.90
C PHE A 122 -12.81 12.82 7.73
N PRO A 123 -14.10 12.85 7.30
CA PRO A 123 -15.14 13.59 8.04
C PRO A 123 -15.60 12.89 9.31
N GLY A 124 -15.31 11.59 9.44
CA GLY A 124 -15.69 10.76 10.57
C GLY A 124 -14.67 10.78 11.72
N GLU A 125 -14.63 9.68 12.46
CA GLU A 125 -13.69 9.48 13.55
C GLU A 125 -12.24 9.50 13.05
N LYS A 126 -11.36 10.21 13.76
CA LYS A 126 -9.97 10.44 13.33
C LYS A 126 -8.96 9.58 14.06
N ILE A 127 -9.39 8.77 15.03
CA ILE A 127 -8.52 7.85 15.75
C ILE A 127 -9.10 6.44 15.60
N LEU A 128 -8.31 5.51 15.09
CA LEU A 128 -8.73 4.15 14.78
C LEU A 128 -7.86 3.14 15.52
N GLY A 129 -8.52 2.10 16.06
CA GLY A 129 -7.82 0.98 16.67
C GLY A 129 -7.26 1.24 18.08
N ASP A 130 -6.62 0.20 18.62
CA ASP A 130 -5.88 0.23 19.88
C ASP A 130 -4.61 -0.63 19.69
N PRO A 131 -3.42 -0.04 19.77
CA PRO A 131 -3.09 1.37 20.01
C PRO A 131 -3.70 2.34 18.96
N PRO A 132 -3.87 3.62 19.34
CA PRO A 132 -4.48 4.64 18.48
C PRO A 132 -3.73 4.82 17.16
N PHE A 133 -4.47 4.89 16.06
CA PHE A 133 -3.92 5.12 14.73
C PHE A 133 -4.59 6.34 14.10
N ASP A 134 -3.78 7.33 13.68
CA ASP A 134 -4.27 8.51 12.97
C ASP A 134 -4.31 8.24 11.45
N PRO A 135 -5.48 8.32 10.80
CA PRO A 135 -5.63 8.04 9.37
C PRO A 135 -4.88 9.02 8.46
N GLN A 136 -4.39 10.19 8.94
CA GLN A 136 -3.51 11.06 8.16
C GLN A 136 -2.22 10.34 7.72
N LEU A 137 -1.76 9.34 8.48
CA LEU A 137 -0.59 8.53 8.15
C LEU A 137 -0.78 7.70 6.87
N MET A 138 -2.00 7.57 6.37
CA MET A 138 -2.23 6.88 5.09
C MET A 138 -1.73 7.68 3.89
N GLU A 139 -1.76 9.00 3.95
CA GLU A 139 -1.12 9.84 2.94
C GLU A 139 0.39 9.62 2.94
N GLU A 140 1.03 9.59 4.11
CA GLU A 140 2.47 9.34 4.24
C GLU A 140 2.85 7.95 3.72
N PHE A 141 2.06 6.91 4.04
CA PHE A 141 2.26 5.58 3.50
C PHE A 141 2.25 5.56 1.96
N TRP A 142 1.22 6.17 1.33
CA TRP A 142 1.12 6.17 -0.12
C TRP A 142 2.19 7.04 -0.78
N ARG A 143 2.58 8.16 -0.19
CA ARG A 143 3.71 8.98 -0.65
C ARG A 143 5.03 8.20 -0.62
N ALA A 144 5.32 7.52 0.47
CA ALA A 144 6.50 6.69 0.65
C ALA A 144 6.52 5.53 -0.35
N PHE A 145 5.41 4.80 -0.48
CA PHE A 145 5.25 3.72 -1.46
C PHE A 145 5.49 4.23 -2.90
N VAL A 146 4.85 5.30 -3.29
CA VAL A 146 4.95 5.89 -4.64
C VAL A 146 6.36 6.33 -4.97
N ALA A 147 7.05 6.96 -4.01
CA ALA A 147 8.43 7.41 -4.17
C ALA A 147 9.37 6.23 -4.46
N ALA A 148 9.25 5.15 -3.69
CA ALA A 148 10.07 3.95 -3.81
C ALA A 148 9.69 3.09 -5.03
N ALA A 149 8.40 2.89 -5.29
CA ALA A 149 7.89 2.11 -6.42
C ALA A 149 8.06 2.83 -7.78
N LYS A 150 8.32 4.12 -7.79
CA LYS A 150 8.44 4.98 -8.99
C LYS A 150 7.19 4.90 -9.88
N VAL A 151 6.05 5.08 -9.27
CA VAL A 151 4.74 5.07 -9.94
C VAL A 151 4.05 6.42 -9.79
N THR A 152 3.06 6.68 -10.64
CA THR A 152 2.11 7.78 -10.48
C THR A 152 0.83 7.23 -9.90
N LEU A 153 0.37 7.77 -8.78
CA LEU A 153 -0.84 7.34 -8.07
C LEU A 153 -1.75 8.54 -7.77
N HIS A 154 -3.01 8.40 -8.12
CA HIS A 154 -4.07 9.31 -7.74
C HIS A 154 -5.10 8.55 -6.92
N ILE A 155 -5.46 9.08 -5.76
CA ILE A 155 -6.54 8.59 -4.89
C ILE A 155 -7.45 9.76 -4.57
N SER A 156 -8.73 9.63 -4.88
CA SER A 156 -9.73 10.66 -4.61
C SER A 156 -10.96 10.08 -3.91
N LEU A 157 -11.34 10.65 -2.79
CA LEU A 157 -12.59 10.34 -2.11
C LEU A 157 -13.76 10.98 -2.87
N VAL A 158 -14.61 10.16 -3.47
CA VAL A 158 -15.84 10.64 -4.12
C VAL A 158 -16.92 10.95 -3.08
N ARG A 159 -17.09 10.07 -2.09
CA ARG A 159 -17.96 10.23 -0.93
C ARG A 159 -17.65 9.18 0.14
N GLY A 160 -18.00 9.47 1.37
CA GLY A 160 -17.86 8.57 2.52
C GLY A 160 -18.03 9.33 3.82
N LYS A 161 -18.32 8.61 4.91
CA LYS A 161 -18.45 9.18 6.26
C LYS A 161 -17.66 8.39 7.30
N ASN A 162 -17.60 7.07 7.15
CA ASN A 162 -16.85 6.21 8.06
C ASN A 162 -15.38 6.17 7.64
N THR A 163 -14.50 6.66 8.49
CA THR A 163 -13.05 6.74 8.22
C THR A 163 -12.45 5.37 7.91
N HIS A 164 -12.84 4.31 8.61
CA HIS A 164 -12.39 2.95 8.34
C HIS A 164 -12.76 2.51 6.91
N HIS A 165 -14.03 2.71 6.50
CA HIS A 165 -14.49 2.36 5.15
C HIS A 165 -13.73 3.15 4.08
N ILE A 166 -13.49 4.45 4.32
CA ILE A 166 -12.73 5.29 3.40
C ILE A 166 -11.31 4.76 3.22
N VAL A 167 -10.58 4.54 4.31
CA VAL A 167 -9.20 4.04 4.27
C VAL A 167 -9.15 2.66 3.60
N GLU A 168 -9.99 1.73 4.02
CA GLU A 168 -9.99 0.38 3.45
C GLU A 168 -10.33 0.38 1.96
N ALA A 169 -11.25 1.25 1.50
CA ALA A 169 -11.55 1.41 0.08
C ALA A 169 -10.33 1.91 -0.71
N THR A 170 -9.49 2.80 -0.14
CA THR A 170 -8.23 3.21 -0.80
C THR A 170 -7.30 2.03 -1.01
N PHE A 171 -7.08 1.19 0.03
CA PHE A 171 -6.22 0.01 -0.07
C PHE A 171 -6.74 -1.01 -1.08
N LYS A 172 -8.05 -1.28 -1.09
CA LYS A 172 -8.69 -2.17 -2.07
C LYS A 172 -8.55 -1.63 -3.50
N GLY A 173 -8.71 -0.32 -3.69
CA GLY A 173 -8.59 0.32 -5.00
C GLY A 173 -7.18 0.23 -5.56
N VAL A 174 -6.18 0.57 -4.75
CA VAL A 174 -4.76 0.43 -5.14
C VAL A 174 -4.40 -1.04 -5.37
N ALA A 175 -4.81 -1.94 -4.48
CA ALA A 175 -4.56 -3.37 -4.63
C ALA A 175 -5.10 -3.93 -5.96
N ARG A 176 -6.33 -3.56 -6.34
CA ARG A 176 -6.93 -3.96 -7.62
C ARG A 176 -6.18 -3.38 -8.81
N SER A 177 -5.74 -2.12 -8.71
CA SER A 177 -4.92 -1.48 -9.74
C SER A 177 -3.58 -2.19 -9.89
N LEU A 178 -2.88 -2.47 -8.81
CA LEU A 178 -1.60 -3.21 -8.83
C LEU A 178 -1.76 -4.61 -9.42
N ARG A 179 -2.84 -5.32 -9.10
CA ARG A 179 -3.13 -6.64 -9.69
C ARG A 179 -3.30 -6.57 -11.20
N ASP A 180 -4.12 -5.63 -11.68
CA ASP A 180 -4.40 -5.49 -13.11
C ASP A 180 -3.15 -5.09 -13.90
N LEU A 181 -2.28 -4.26 -13.32
CA LEU A 181 -1.05 -3.77 -13.95
C LEU A 181 0.08 -4.80 -13.92
N SER A 182 0.21 -5.54 -12.82
CA SER A 182 1.30 -6.52 -12.66
C SER A 182 1.07 -7.83 -13.42
N LEU A 183 -0.16 -8.12 -13.88
CA LEU A 183 -0.43 -9.31 -14.67
C LEU A 183 0.32 -9.24 -16.02
N ILE A 184 1.04 -10.30 -16.33
CA ILE A 184 1.65 -10.46 -17.66
C ILE A 184 0.55 -10.92 -18.61
N HIS A 185 0.24 -10.07 -19.58
CA HIS A 185 -0.66 -10.45 -20.67
C HIS A 185 0.17 -11.10 -21.78
N ILE A 186 -0.01 -12.40 -21.92
CA ILE A 186 0.57 -13.20 -23.01
C ILE A 186 -0.31 -13.05 -24.25
#